data_17e17218f35482a6ca5fcd58d00381e9
#
_entry.id   17e17218f35482a6ca5fcd58d00381e9
#
_cell.length_a   1.000
_cell.length_b   1.000
_cell.length_c   1.000
_cell.angle_alpha   90.00
_cell.angle_beta   90.00
_cell.angle_gamma   90.00
#
_symmetry.space_group_name_H-M   'P 1'
#
loop_
_entity.id
_entity.type
_entity.pdbx_description
1 polymer ?
#
loop_
_entity_poly.entity_id
_entity_poly.type
_entity_poly.pdbx_seq_one_letter_code
_entity_poly.pdbx_strand_id
1 'polypeptide(L)'
;FRAQQSLHGLFYSSASLQENSLEFGSMALLTTNGGLTYKESWLAGGWFDGIQDFWDDFSRDGKLSRASSVTAPGSAIRYQEDRPPVGSLCIAEQIGPGEERLFEFLIAWHFPNRVRGWRAPAGPGVPVAVMKNYYATRFRDAWEVAVYLAGNAERLEDTSRKFHRALFESTLPDFVIDALASNITVIRSPTCFRLEDGTFVSWEGCHDGDGCCDGSCTHVWNYAQTLAFLFPELERTMRRVEFNVETDADGRMAFRARRLFALPKWEMLPATDGQLGAVVRLYRDWKFSGDDVFLRSVWDRAASALDFAFEYWDGDGDCVLDMEQHTTYDIEFYGPNSLTGSIFYAALKAGAEIAAHLGDAPRQARYEEALERGSSRMDALLWNGEYYVQRLDDVNAYRYQYGTGCLSDQLLGQLLAHVAGLGYVLPKEHVKTAIKSVYEHNFVEDLRGHENAQRTYVLDGEAGLLLCSWPRGGRPRLPFVYSDEVWTGVEYQVAAHLIYEGFVEEGLRMVKAVRDRHDGFKRNPWNEVECGHHYVRSLASWALLPALSGYRFDLTRKRISFQPVVPGGQFSCFFSTGGAWGVYRETVDPRTGERAWNVEVLYGSLEGITVNGGGDA
;
A
#
# COMPACT_ATOMS: atom_id res chain seq x y z
N PHE A 1 22.50 32.92 -1.46
CA PHE A 1 21.85 33.06 -2.79
C PHE A 1 22.68 32.32 -3.85
N ARG A 2 22.00 31.59 -4.73
CA ARG A 2 22.58 30.93 -5.90
C ARG A 2 21.82 31.30 -7.18
N ALA A 3 22.52 31.25 -8.30
CA ALA A 3 21.94 31.39 -9.64
C ALA A 3 22.63 30.41 -10.59
N GLN A 4 21.83 29.72 -11.43
CA GLN A 4 22.32 28.81 -12.45
C GLN A 4 21.32 28.77 -13.62
N GLN A 5 21.74 29.12 -14.81
CA GLN A 5 20.88 29.29 -15.98
C GLN A 5 19.73 30.30 -15.67
N SER A 6 18.47 29.88 -15.84
CA SER A 6 17.28 30.69 -15.51
C SER A 6 16.85 30.55 -14.05
N LEU A 7 17.42 29.62 -13.28
CA LEU A 7 17.08 29.40 -11.88
C LEU A 7 17.88 30.29 -10.94
N HIS A 8 17.21 30.93 -10.01
CA HIS A 8 17.84 31.74 -8.97
C HIS A 8 17.01 31.71 -7.68
N GLY A 9 17.68 31.78 -6.55
CA GLY A 9 17.02 31.70 -5.26
C GLY A 9 17.94 31.44 -4.08
N LEU A 10 17.33 30.99 -2.99
CA LEU A 10 18.01 30.69 -1.74
C LEU A 10 18.34 29.18 -1.66
N PHE A 11 19.54 28.89 -1.18
CA PHE A 11 19.98 27.52 -0.89
C PHE A 11 20.49 27.47 0.55
N TYR A 12 19.96 26.54 1.31
CA TYR A 12 20.30 26.31 2.70
C TYR A 12 20.99 24.97 2.87
N SER A 13 22.13 24.98 3.56
CA SER A 13 22.86 23.80 4.00
C SER A 13 23.61 24.14 5.28
N SER A 14 23.94 23.13 6.06
CA SER A 14 24.77 23.32 7.27
C SER A 14 26.19 22.87 7.02
N ALA A 15 27.13 23.76 7.27
CA ALA A 15 28.58 23.45 7.25
C ALA A 15 29.06 22.81 8.56
N SER A 16 28.24 22.86 9.62
CA SER A 16 28.59 22.30 10.94
C SER A 16 28.14 20.83 11.09
N LEU A 17 27.22 20.35 10.26
CA LEU A 17 26.78 18.97 10.28
C LEU A 17 27.72 18.08 9.46
N GLN A 18 27.99 16.90 10.00
CA GLN A 18 28.75 15.89 9.27
C GLN A 18 27.89 15.23 8.20
N GLU A 19 28.47 14.88 7.06
CA GLU A 19 27.74 14.27 5.94
C GLU A 19 27.03 12.96 6.27
N ASN A 20 27.45 12.27 7.33
CA ASN A 20 26.85 11.03 7.81
C ASN A 20 25.90 11.23 9.01
N SER A 21 25.57 12.47 9.40
CA SER A 21 24.55 12.69 10.42
C SER A 21 23.13 12.57 9.83
N LEU A 22 22.15 12.20 10.66
CA LEU A 22 20.76 12.06 10.22
C LEU A 22 20.15 13.41 9.81
N GLU A 23 20.60 14.48 10.44
CA GLU A 23 20.14 15.85 10.21
C GLU A 23 20.80 16.50 8.99
N PHE A 24 21.83 15.86 8.42
CA PHE A 24 22.51 16.39 7.24
C PHE A 24 21.56 16.49 6.05
N GLY A 25 21.54 17.68 5.44
CA GLY A 25 20.71 17.90 4.27
C GLY A 25 20.79 19.32 3.75
N SER A 26 19.92 19.61 2.79
CA SER A 26 19.81 20.93 2.18
C SER A 26 18.37 21.20 1.76
N MET A 27 18.06 22.51 1.65
CA MET A 27 16.79 23.00 1.12
C MET A 27 17.05 24.12 0.12
N ALA A 28 16.16 24.28 -0.85
CA ALA A 28 16.22 25.36 -1.81
C ALA A 28 14.83 25.93 -2.09
N LEU A 29 14.74 27.26 -2.15
CA LEU A 29 13.58 28.02 -2.61
C LEU A 29 14.01 28.85 -3.82
N LEU A 30 13.42 28.60 -4.97
CA LEU A 30 13.88 29.13 -6.25
C LEU A 30 12.70 29.63 -7.09
N THR A 31 13.05 30.41 -8.10
CA THR A 31 12.12 30.83 -9.18
C THR A 31 12.88 30.95 -10.50
N THR A 32 12.13 30.89 -11.59
CA THR A 32 12.59 31.24 -12.95
C THR A 32 12.20 32.66 -13.36
N ASN A 33 11.32 33.32 -12.59
CA ASN A 33 10.87 34.67 -12.86
C ASN A 33 11.97 35.71 -12.63
N GLY A 34 12.02 36.76 -13.46
CA GLY A 34 12.88 37.93 -13.29
C GLY A 34 12.42 38.84 -12.14
N GLY A 35 13.08 39.96 -11.97
CA GLY A 35 12.68 40.96 -10.96
C GLY A 35 12.83 40.55 -9.51
N LEU A 36 13.63 39.48 -9.25
CA LEU A 36 13.79 38.88 -7.92
C LEU A 36 14.57 39.79 -6.97
N THR A 37 14.01 40.00 -5.79
CA THR A 37 14.71 40.47 -4.59
C THR A 37 14.59 39.41 -3.49
N TYR A 38 15.47 39.44 -2.50
CA TYR A 38 15.48 38.37 -1.50
C TYR A 38 16.08 38.83 -0.16
N LYS A 39 15.66 38.15 0.90
CA LYS A 39 16.22 38.25 2.23
C LYS A 39 16.76 36.88 2.63
N GLU A 40 18.08 36.79 2.86
CA GLU A 40 18.73 35.51 3.15
C GLU A 40 18.33 34.95 4.53
N SER A 41 18.05 35.87 5.46
CA SER A 41 17.61 35.51 6.80
C SER A 41 16.82 36.65 7.41
N TRP A 42 15.70 36.32 8.06
CA TRP A 42 14.99 37.27 8.92
C TRP A 42 15.79 37.52 10.19
N LEU A 43 15.55 38.66 10.82
CA LEU A 43 16.16 38.94 12.10
C LEU A 43 15.65 37.95 13.15
N ALA A 44 16.56 37.36 13.91
CA ALA A 44 16.26 36.46 15.01
C ALA A 44 16.84 37.01 16.32
N GLY A 45 16.03 37.04 17.36
CA GLY A 45 16.45 37.47 18.69
C GLY A 45 15.38 37.14 19.74
N GLY A 46 15.76 37.02 20.99
CA GLY A 46 14.87 36.55 22.06
C GLY A 46 13.69 37.51 22.37
N TRP A 47 13.80 38.77 22.01
CA TRP A 47 12.77 39.81 22.25
C TRP A 47 12.30 40.46 20.95
N PHE A 48 12.64 39.90 19.79
CA PHE A 48 12.39 40.51 18.51
C PHE A 48 11.46 39.66 17.66
N ASP A 49 10.49 40.30 17.05
CA ASP A 49 9.60 39.67 16.09
C ASP A 49 10.21 39.74 14.69
N GLY A 50 10.63 38.56 14.18
CA GLY A 50 11.19 38.42 12.84
C GLY A 50 10.21 38.78 11.72
N ILE A 51 8.89 38.66 11.95
CA ILE A 51 7.85 39.09 11.02
C ILE A 51 7.85 40.61 10.88
N GLN A 52 8.09 41.35 11.97
CA GLN A 52 8.20 42.79 11.93
C GLN A 52 9.38 43.26 11.07
N ASP A 53 10.57 42.66 11.23
CA ASP A 53 11.75 42.96 10.38
C ASP A 53 11.45 42.72 8.89
N PHE A 54 10.81 41.61 8.59
CA PHE A 54 10.40 41.26 7.21
C PHE A 54 9.38 42.29 6.68
N TRP A 55 8.36 42.63 7.47
CA TRP A 55 7.28 43.49 7.05
C TRP A 55 7.73 44.97 6.89
N ASP A 56 8.57 45.46 7.76
CA ASP A 56 9.14 46.82 7.68
C ASP A 56 10.01 47.00 6.43
N ASP A 57 10.73 45.97 6.05
CA ASP A 57 11.52 45.94 4.80
C ASP A 57 10.59 45.89 3.57
N PHE A 58 9.71 44.91 3.51
CA PHE A 58 8.84 44.66 2.37
C PHE A 58 7.80 45.76 2.14
N SER A 59 7.17 46.28 3.19
CA SER A 59 6.09 47.26 3.08
C SER A 59 6.54 48.61 2.59
N ARG A 60 7.83 48.92 2.64
CA ARG A 60 8.41 50.21 2.24
C ARG A 60 8.32 50.45 0.74
N ASP A 61 8.62 49.46 -0.07
CA ASP A 61 8.70 49.56 -1.53
C ASP A 61 8.34 48.27 -2.29
N GLY A 62 7.81 47.29 -1.59
CA GLY A 62 7.45 45.97 -2.18
C GLY A 62 8.62 45.10 -2.57
N LYS A 63 9.80 45.38 -2.02
CA LYS A 63 11.03 44.62 -2.29
C LYS A 63 11.67 44.14 -0.99
N LEU A 64 12.60 43.21 -1.10
CA LEU A 64 13.38 42.70 0.00
C LEU A 64 14.84 43.14 -0.13
N SER A 65 15.42 43.66 0.94
CA SER A 65 16.83 43.97 1.02
C SER A 65 17.65 42.74 1.44
N ARG A 66 18.76 42.52 0.76
CA ARG A 66 19.66 41.35 0.96
C ARG A 66 20.17 41.20 2.38
N ALA A 67 20.53 42.30 3.02
CA ALA A 67 21.09 42.30 4.36
C ALA A 67 20.00 42.59 5.40
N SER A 68 19.84 41.70 6.38
CA SER A 68 19.39 42.21 7.67
C SER A 68 20.50 43.17 8.19
N SER A 69 20.11 44.32 8.67
CA SER A 69 21.04 45.33 9.25
C SER A 69 21.86 44.78 10.44
N VAL A 70 21.71 43.54 10.79
CA VAL A 70 22.25 42.90 12.00
C VAL A 70 23.36 41.88 11.73
N THR A 71 23.65 41.53 10.46
CA THR A 71 24.74 40.59 10.11
C THR A 71 26.05 41.32 9.73
N ALA A 72 26.32 42.51 10.28
CA ALA A 72 27.63 43.10 10.14
C ALA A 72 28.70 42.20 10.77
N PRO A 73 29.87 42.01 10.12
CA PRO A 73 30.98 41.28 10.72
C PRO A 73 31.30 41.82 12.10
N GLY A 74 31.21 41.01 13.15
CA GLY A 74 31.39 41.42 14.54
C GLY A 74 30.12 41.66 15.36
N SER A 75 28.92 41.51 14.76
CA SER A 75 27.67 41.54 15.51
C SER A 75 27.62 40.40 16.52
N ALA A 76 27.35 40.72 17.79
CA ALA A 76 27.14 39.73 18.87
C ALA A 76 25.77 39.03 18.83
N ILE A 77 24.97 39.30 17.82
CA ILE A 77 23.69 38.63 17.65
C ILE A 77 23.95 37.23 17.10
N ARG A 78 23.95 36.28 18.01
CA ARG A 78 23.90 34.85 17.65
C ARG A 78 22.45 34.46 17.43
N TYR A 79 22.21 33.72 16.34
CA TYR A 79 20.95 32.99 16.22
C TYR A 79 20.77 32.13 17.46
N GLN A 80 19.59 32.12 18.08
CA GLN A 80 19.27 31.08 19.04
C GLN A 80 19.42 29.76 18.31
N GLU A 81 20.22 28.85 18.83
CA GLU A 81 20.52 27.55 18.21
C GLU A 81 19.26 26.73 17.90
N ASP A 82 18.14 27.09 18.50
CA ASP A 82 16.84 26.44 18.42
C ASP A 82 15.91 26.98 17.30
N ARG A 83 16.30 28.02 16.57
CA ARG A 83 15.46 28.57 15.50
C ARG A 83 16.18 28.51 14.15
N PRO A 84 15.62 27.73 13.20
CA PRO A 84 16.19 27.69 11.85
C PRO A 84 16.07 29.07 11.18
N PRO A 85 17.06 29.45 10.34
CA PRO A 85 16.96 30.69 9.58
C PRO A 85 15.78 30.66 8.62
N VAL A 86 15.02 31.74 8.56
CA VAL A 86 13.90 31.94 7.63
C VAL A 86 14.34 32.93 6.56
N GLY A 87 14.30 32.52 5.30
CA GLY A 87 14.57 33.42 4.18
C GLY A 87 13.35 33.62 3.32
N SER A 88 13.35 34.68 2.51
CA SER A 88 12.24 35.01 1.63
C SER A 88 12.71 35.43 0.25
N LEU A 89 11.92 35.05 -0.76
CA LEU A 89 12.03 35.57 -2.14
C LEU A 89 10.85 36.50 -2.41
N CYS A 90 11.09 37.55 -3.16
CA CYS A 90 10.06 38.47 -3.61
C CYS A 90 10.27 38.78 -5.09
N ILE A 91 9.22 38.63 -5.89
CA ILE A 91 9.16 39.01 -7.28
C ILE A 91 8.29 40.26 -7.38
N ALA A 92 8.82 41.34 -7.96
CA ALA A 92 8.11 42.56 -8.20
C ALA A 92 7.93 42.79 -9.71
N GLU A 93 6.68 42.74 -10.15
CA GLU A 93 6.29 42.89 -11.55
C GLU A 93 5.19 43.93 -11.71
N GLN A 94 5.19 44.62 -12.84
CA GLN A 94 4.12 45.51 -13.23
C GLN A 94 3.13 44.76 -14.11
N ILE A 95 1.86 44.69 -13.70
CA ILE A 95 0.80 43.99 -14.42
C ILE A 95 -0.13 45.07 -15.01
N GLY A 96 -0.29 45.09 -16.33
CA GLY A 96 -1.19 45.99 -17.03
C GLY A 96 -2.67 45.63 -16.82
N PRO A 97 -3.60 46.54 -17.15
CA PRO A 97 -5.04 46.26 -17.07
C PRO A 97 -5.42 45.07 -17.97
N GLY A 98 -6.07 44.05 -17.40
CA GLY A 98 -6.49 42.84 -18.12
C GLY A 98 -5.36 41.84 -18.44
N GLU A 99 -4.13 42.09 -17.99
CA GLU A 99 -3.03 41.13 -18.09
C GLU A 99 -3.01 40.17 -16.91
N GLU A 100 -2.53 38.95 -17.17
CA GLU A 100 -2.25 37.94 -16.16
C GLU A 100 -0.75 37.66 -16.12
N ARG A 101 -0.23 37.37 -14.94
CA ARG A 101 1.15 36.95 -14.73
C ARG A 101 1.19 35.71 -13.83
N LEU A 102 1.99 34.73 -14.23
CA LEU A 102 2.25 33.54 -13.44
C LEU A 102 3.56 33.72 -12.67
N PHE A 103 3.51 33.52 -11.37
CA PHE A 103 4.67 33.53 -10.49
C PHE A 103 4.92 32.11 -9.98
N GLU A 104 6.02 31.49 -10.42
CA GLU A 104 6.37 30.14 -10.04
C GLU A 104 7.47 30.13 -9.01
N PHE A 105 7.25 29.39 -7.94
CA PHE A 105 8.25 29.12 -6.92
C PHE A 105 8.45 27.61 -6.80
N LEU A 106 9.73 27.19 -6.80
CA LEU A 106 10.15 25.80 -6.60
C LEU A 106 10.68 25.64 -5.19
N ILE A 107 10.16 24.66 -4.48
CA ILE A 107 10.69 24.23 -3.18
C ILE A 107 11.29 22.86 -3.36
N ALA A 108 12.57 22.71 -3.07
CA ALA A 108 13.28 21.43 -3.08
C ALA A 108 13.95 21.18 -1.74
N TRP A 109 13.97 19.92 -1.34
CA TRP A 109 14.73 19.48 -0.16
C TRP A 109 15.42 18.16 -0.44
N HIS A 110 16.54 17.95 0.24
CA HIS A 110 17.36 16.76 0.11
C HIS A 110 17.98 16.42 1.46
N PHE A 111 17.44 15.39 2.12
CA PHE A 111 17.92 14.81 3.37
C PHE A 111 18.30 13.36 3.09
N PRO A 112 19.57 13.13 2.72
CA PRO A 112 20.00 11.86 2.13
C PRO A 112 19.96 10.68 3.09
N ASN A 113 20.14 10.94 4.38
CA ASN A 113 20.46 9.93 5.37
C ASN A 113 19.22 9.43 6.11
N ARG A 114 19.27 8.17 6.47
CA ARG A 114 18.35 7.51 7.36
C ARG A 114 19.09 6.52 8.25
N VAL A 115 18.45 6.08 9.32
CA VAL A 115 18.96 4.99 10.15
C VAL A 115 19.09 3.72 9.31
N ARG A 116 20.22 3.02 9.42
CA ARG A 116 20.38 1.67 8.91
C ARG A 116 19.62 0.71 9.83
N GLY A 117 18.40 0.38 9.48
CA GLY A 117 17.50 -0.42 10.29
C GLY A 117 16.12 0.22 10.41
N TRP A 118 15.34 -0.30 11.32
CA TRP A 118 13.99 0.16 11.57
C TRP A 118 13.97 1.36 12.53
N ARG A 119 14.80 1.34 13.58
CA ARG A 119 14.90 2.41 14.59
C ARG A 119 16.34 2.70 14.93
N ALA A 120 16.59 3.90 15.42
CA ALA A 120 17.87 4.22 16.04
C ALA A 120 18.06 3.34 17.29
N PRO A 121 19.30 2.91 17.57
CA PRO A 121 19.60 2.20 18.82
C PRO A 121 19.18 3.04 20.03
N ALA A 122 18.60 2.38 21.04
CA ALA A 122 18.23 3.04 22.28
C ALA A 122 19.48 3.33 23.12
N GLY A 123 19.57 4.54 23.66
CA GLY A 123 20.56 4.96 24.65
C GLY A 123 21.50 6.08 24.17
N PRO A 124 21.90 6.95 25.08
CA PRO A 124 22.80 8.07 24.76
C PRO A 124 24.21 7.55 24.39
N GLY A 125 24.77 8.09 23.30
CA GLY A 125 26.13 7.77 22.87
C GLY A 125 26.29 6.48 22.08
N VAL A 126 25.21 5.74 21.78
CA VAL A 126 25.28 4.59 20.86
C VAL A 126 25.40 5.12 19.43
N PRO A 127 26.46 4.73 18.67
CA PRO A 127 26.61 5.17 17.30
C PRO A 127 25.42 4.72 16.43
N VAL A 128 24.82 5.65 15.70
CA VAL A 128 23.76 5.36 14.75
C VAL A 128 24.40 4.99 13.42
N ALA A 129 24.22 3.75 12.98
CA ALA A 129 24.61 3.37 11.64
C ALA A 129 23.65 4.03 10.63
N VAL A 130 24.21 4.67 9.62
CA VAL A 130 23.47 5.44 8.62
C VAL A 130 23.56 4.77 7.26
N MET A 131 22.51 4.88 6.48
CA MET A 131 22.43 4.53 5.07
C MET A 131 21.68 5.63 4.30
N LYS A 132 21.70 5.58 2.98
CA LYS A 132 21.03 6.61 2.16
C LYS A 132 19.63 6.21 1.74
N ASN A 133 18.78 7.20 1.56
CA ASN A 133 17.55 7.07 0.80
C ASN A 133 17.88 6.96 -0.70
N TYR A 134 17.05 6.27 -1.48
CA TYR A 134 17.27 6.03 -2.90
C TYR A 134 17.50 7.32 -3.70
N TYR A 135 16.74 8.38 -3.47
CA TYR A 135 16.89 9.62 -4.22
C TYR A 135 18.28 10.28 -4.04
N ALA A 136 18.94 10.00 -2.91
CA ALA A 136 20.29 10.49 -2.65
C ALA A 136 21.37 9.81 -3.52
N THR A 137 21.03 8.71 -4.20
CA THR A 137 21.92 8.11 -5.21
C THR A 137 21.82 8.83 -6.57
N ARG A 138 20.79 9.66 -6.75
CA ARG A 138 20.49 10.37 -7.99
C ARG A 138 20.78 11.86 -7.93
N PHE A 139 20.69 12.45 -6.74
CA PHE A 139 20.87 13.88 -6.52
C PHE A 139 21.85 14.10 -5.36
N ARG A 140 22.71 15.08 -5.52
CA ARG A 140 23.73 15.43 -4.54
C ARG A 140 23.18 16.37 -3.45
N ASP A 141 22.29 17.27 -3.83
CA ASP A 141 21.71 18.29 -2.95
C ASP A 141 20.36 18.80 -3.47
N ALA A 142 19.70 19.64 -2.71
CA ALA A 142 18.41 20.23 -3.08
C ALA A 142 18.47 21.13 -4.32
N TRP A 143 19.64 21.72 -4.61
CA TRP A 143 19.79 22.53 -5.83
C TRP A 143 19.76 21.67 -7.08
N GLU A 144 20.42 20.52 -7.06
CA GLU A 144 20.39 19.57 -8.18
C GLU A 144 18.98 18.99 -8.40
N VAL A 145 18.22 18.72 -7.32
CA VAL A 145 16.81 18.36 -7.40
C VAL A 145 16.00 19.43 -8.13
N ALA A 146 16.20 20.71 -7.76
CA ALA A 146 15.48 21.83 -8.37
C ALA A 146 15.86 22.03 -9.85
N VAL A 147 17.13 21.87 -10.21
CA VAL A 147 17.60 21.90 -11.62
C VAL A 147 16.94 20.79 -12.42
N TYR A 148 16.88 19.57 -11.88
CA TYR A 148 16.18 18.45 -12.52
C TYR A 148 14.70 18.75 -12.71
N LEU A 149 14.03 19.26 -11.66
CA LEU A 149 12.61 19.61 -11.73
C LEU A 149 12.36 20.66 -12.82
N ALA A 150 13.09 21.76 -12.82
CA ALA A 150 12.93 22.82 -13.81
C ALA A 150 13.18 22.34 -15.25
N GLY A 151 14.20 21.51 -15.45
CA GLY A 151 14.52 20.93 -16.77
C GLY A 151 13.53 19.86 -17.26
N ASN A 152 12.66 19.36 -16.40
CA ASN A 152 11.68 18.32 -16.72
C ASN A 152 10.24 18.70 -16.35
N ALA A 153 9.97 19.97 -15.99
CA ALA A 153 8.69 20.41 -15.42
C ALA A 153 7.51 20.06 -16.35
N GLU A 154 7.59 20.41 -17.62
CA GLU A 154 6.54 20.13 -18.59
C GLU A 154 6.20 18.62 -18.67
N ARG A 155 7.21 17.77 -18.79
CA ARG A 155 7.01 16.32 -18.86
C ARG A 155 6.42 15.77 -17.57
N LEU A 156 6.92 16.19 -16.41
CA LEU A 156 6.44 15.72 -15.10
C LEU A 156 5.01 16.17 -14.85
N GLU A 157 4.69 17.42 -15.17
CA GLU A 157 3.34 17.97 -15.05
C GLU A 157 2.37 17.27 -16.00
N ASP A 158 2.70 17.16 -17.29
CA ASP A 158 1.85 16.49 -18.30
C ASP A 158 1.53 15.05 -17.88
N THR A 159 2.56 14.29 -17.47
CA THR A 159 2.38 12.90 -17.05
C THR A 159 1.52 12.79 -15.79
N SER A 160 1.74 13.69 -14.81
CA SER A 160 0.94 13.72 -13.58
C SER A 160 -0.52 14.09 -13.86
N ARG A 161 -0.77 15.07 -14.74
CA ARG A 161 -2.12 15.46 -15.17
C ARG A 161 -2.82 14.35 -15.94
N LYS A 162 -2.10 13.62 -16.80
CA LYS A 162 -2.64 12.44 -17.50
C LYS A 162 -3.06 11.35 -16.51
N PHE A 163 -2.22 11.04 -15.53
CA PHE A 163 -2.56 10.08 -14.49
C PHE A 163 -3.78 10.53 -13.67
N HIS A 164 -3.79 11.78 -13.25
CA HIS A 164 -4.92 12.36 -12.51
C HIS A 164 -6.23 12.21 -13.31
N ARG A 165 -6.24 12.65 -14.58
CA ARG A 165 -7.42 12.52 -15.44
C ARG A 165 -7.84 11.06 -15.64
N ALA A 166 -6.90 10.17 -15.90
CA ALA A 166 -7.19 8.74 -16.08
C ALA A 166 -7.88 8.11 -14.89
N LEU A 167 -7.57 8.57 -13.68
CA LEU A 167 -8.17 8.06 -12.45
C LEU A 167 -9.49 8.77 -12.12
N PHE A 168 -9.53 10.12 -12.20
CA PHE A 168 -10.66 10.93 -11.73
C PHE A 168 -11.77 11.13 -12.78
N GLU A 169 -11.50 10.98 -14.08
CA GLU A 169 -12.50 11.02 -15.16
C GLU A 169 -13.09 9.64 -15.45
N SER A 170 -12.94 8.67 -14.57
CA SER A 170 -13.55 7.35 -14.70
C SER A 170 -15.05 7.41 -14.42
N THR A 171 -15.78 6.39 -14.85
CA THR A 171 -17.23 6.24 -14.55
C THR A 171 -17.49 5.46 -13.27
N LEU A 172 -16.45 5.14 -12.51
CA LEU A 172 -16.60 4.53 -11.19
C LEU A 172 -17.26 5.52 -10.23
N PRO A 173 -18.00 5.05 -9.22
CA PRO A 173 -18.57 5.95 -8.19
C PRO A 173 -17.50 6.81 -7.50
N ASP A 174 -17.80 8.07 -7.21
CA ASP A 174 -16.87 9.04 -6.64
C ASP A 174 -16.18 8.53 -5.37
N PHE A 175 -16.90 7.83 -4.50
CA PHE A 175 -16.34 7.26 -3.28
C PHE A 175 -15.37 6.09 -3.55
N VAL A 176 -15.49 5.38 -4.69
CA VAL A 176 -14.50 4.38 -5.12
C VAL A 176 -13.23 5.08 -5.60
N ILE A 177 -13.38 6.11 -6.44
CA ILE A 177 -12.24 6.93 -6.90
C ILE A 177 -11.51 7.55 -5.71
N ASP A 178 -12.25 8.07 -4.74
CA ASP A 178 -11.71 8.62 -3.52
C ASP A 178 -10.94 7.55 -2.70
N ALA A 179 -11.48 6.34 -2.54
CA ALA A 179 -10.78 5.24 -1.86
C ALA A 179 -9.46 4.85 -2.57
N LEU A 180 -9.47 4.80 -3.92
CA LEU A 180 -8.27 4.51 -4.69
C LEU A 180 -7.23 5.63 -4.56
N ALA A 181 -7.63 6.87 -4.75
CA ALA A 181 -6.74 8.04 -4.76
C ALA A 181 -6.16 8.34 -3.37
N SER A 182 -7.01 8.35 -2.35
CA SER A 182 -6.61 8.68 -0.99
C SER A 182 -5.59 7.70 -0.41
N ASN A 183 -5.75 6.42 -0.66
CA ASN A 183 -4.86 5.39 -0.11
C ASN A 183 -3.48 5.32 -0.80
N ILE A 184 -3.28 5.94 -1.97
CA ILE A 184 -1.94 6.11 -2.55
C ILE A 184 -1.01 6.87 -1.58
N THR A 185 -1.55 7.73 -0.74
CA THR A 185 -0.78 8.51 0.24
C THR A 185 0.04 7.64 1.20
N VAL A 186 -0.40 6.42 1.51
CA VAL A 186 0.35 5.47 2.34
C VAL A 186 1.76 5.25 1.79
N ILE A 187 1.89 5.06 0.46
CA ILE A 187 3.19 4.83 -0.22
C ILE A 187 4.09 6.07 -0.13
N ARG A 188 3.51 7.27 0.03
CA ARG A 188 4.22 8.55 0.10
C ARG A 188 4.41 9.06 1.53
N SER A 189 3.82 8.38 2.51
CA SER A 189 3.96 8.71 3.93
C SER A 189 5.26 8.15 4.52
N PRO A 190 5.63 8.51 5.77
CA PRO A 190 6.74 7.89 6.49
C PRO A 190 6.60 6.40 6.74
N THR A 191 5.42 5.81 6.50
CA THR A 191 5.23 4.35 6.55
C THR A 191 6.13 3.62 5.57
N CYS A 192 6.36 4.19 4.38
CA CYS A 192 7.10 3.54 3.30
C CYS A 192 8.39 4.29 2.95
N PHE A 193 9.43 3.55 2.57
CA PHE A 193 10.68 4.14 2.11
C PHE A 193 11.44 3.21 1.17
N ARG A 194 12.33 3.81 0.38
CA ARG A 194 13.17 3.12 -0.59
C ARG A 194 14.63 3.27 -0.22
N LEU A 195 15.34 2.16 -0.11
CA LEU A 195 16.76 2.09 0.25
C LEU A 195 17.67 2.47 -0.92
N GLU A 196 18.93 2.76 -0.64
CA GLU A 196 19.94 3.19 -1.63
C GLU A 196 20.15 2.18 -2.77
N ASP A 197 19.95 0.88 -2.52
CA ASP A 197 20.02 -0.19 -3.52
C ASP A 197 18.74 -0.34 -4.36
N GLY A 198 17.72 0.46 -4.07
CA GLY A 198 16.43 0.43 -4.74
C GLY A 198 15.37 -0.43 -4.05
N THR A 199 15.71 -1.15 -3.00
CA THR A 199 14.79 -2.00 -2.25
C THR A 199 13.71 -1.16 -1.57
N PHE A 200 12.45 -1.54 -1.74
CA PHE A 200 11.32 -0.93 -1.07
C PHE A 200 11.01 -1.69 0.21
N VAL A 201 10.80 -0.96 1.29
CA VAL A 201 10.44 -1.50 2.60
C VAL A 201 9.42 -0.59 3.29
N SER A 202 8.72 -1.12 4.28
CA SER A 202 7.72 -0.35 5.01
C SER A 202 7.60 -0.78 6.47
N TRP A 203 7.11 0.16 7.27
CA TRP A 203 6.38 -0.13 8.48
C TRP A 203 4.96 -0.64 8.13
N GLU A 204 4.17 -1.04 9.09
CA GLU A 204 2.74 -1.28 8.88
C GLU A 204 1.95 0.05 8.83
N GLY A 205 2.38 1.02 9.59
CA GLY A 205 1.90 2.38 9.65
C GLY A 205 2.95 3.29 10.25
N CYS A 206 2.61 4.53 10.60
CA CYS A 206 3.52 5.45 11.24
C CYS A 206 2.86 6.20 12.41
N HIS A 207 3.70 6.71 13.30
CA HIS A 207 3.37 7.69 14.34
C HIS A 207 4.11 8.99 14.03
N ASP A 208 3.93 10.02 14.87
CA ASP A 208 4.56 11.33 14.65
C ASP A 208 6.09 11.28 14.68
N GLY A 209 6.66 10.41 15.50
CA GLY A 209 8.10 10.33 15.71
C GLY A 209 8.80 9.11 15.08
N ASP A 210 8.07 8.04 14.80
CA ASP A 210 8.61 6.80 14.27
C ASP A 210 7.57 5.97 13.50
N GLY A 211 7.96 4.79 13.00
CA GLY A 211 7.04 3.82 12.42
C GLY A 211 6.39 2.91 13.47
N CYS A 212 5.23 2.39 13.13
CA CYS A 212 4.49 1.38 13.86
C CYS A 212 4.76 0.01 13.24
N CYS A 213 5.14 -0.99 14.03
CA CYS A 213 5.32 -2.38 13.60
C CYS A 213 6.26 -2.54 12.39
N ASP A 214 7.53 -2.77 12.66
CA ASP A 214 8.61 -2.85 11.67
C ASP A 214 8.53 -4.11 10.77
N GLY A 215 9.27 -4.12 9.68
CA GLY A 215 9.65 -5.32 8.96
C GLY A 215 8.88 -5.63 7.68
N SER A 216 8.15 -4.71 7.07
CA SER A 216 7.33 -5.02 5.88
C SER A 216 6.45 -6.25 6.13
N CYS A 217 5.73 -6.26 7.24
CA CYS A 217 5.05 -7.41 7.79
C CYS A 217 4.24 -8.17 6.73
N THR A 218 4.59 -9.44 6.49
CA THR A 218 4.08 -10.22 5.34
C THR A 218 2.58 -10.41 5.37
N HIS A 219 1.99 -10.65 6.54
CA HIS A 219 0.55 -10.86 6.68
C HIS A 219 -0.27 -9.57 6.51
N VAL A 220 0.29 -8.40 6.84
CA VAL A 220 -0.36 -7.10 6.56
C VAL A 220 -0.27 -6.76 5.07
N TRP A 221 0.88 -7.02 4.45
CA TRP A 221 1.09 -6.79 3.02
C TRP A 221 0.30 -7.73 2.10
N ASN A 222 -0.27 -8.82 2.60
CA ASN A 222 -1.19 -9.66 1.83
C ASN A 222 -2.43 -8.89 1.34
N TYR A 223 -2.88 -7.90 2.08
CA TYR A 223 -4.04 -7.08 1.70
C TYR A 223 -3.70 -6.02 0.65
N ALA A 224 -2.45 -5.52 0.66
CA ALA A 224 -2.03 -4.41 -0.17
C ALA A 224 -2.00 -4.78 -1.66
N GLN A 225 -2.73 -4.02 -2.48
CA GLN A 225 -2.74 -4.19 -3.94
C GLN A 225 -2.15 -2.97 -4.68
N THR A 226 -2.17 -1.79 -4.07
CA THR A 226 -1.79 -0.52 -4.71
C THR A 226 -0.38 -0.56 -5.30
N LEU A 227 0.61 -1.05 -4.54
CA LEU A 227 2.01 -1.06 -4.98
C LEU A 227 2.20 -1.94 -6.22
N ALA A 228 1.55 -3.12 -6.26
CA ALA A 228 1.62 -4.04 -7.39
C ALA A 228 1.11 -3.41 -8.69
N PHE A 229 -0.01 -2.66 -8.62
CA PHE A 229 -0.60 -2.04 -9.79
C PHE A 229 0.07 -0.73 -10.20
N LEU A 230 0.60 0.08 -9.25
CA LEU A 230 1.22 1.37 -9.57
C LEU A 230 2.73 1.31 -9.71
N PHE A 231 3.41 0.48 -8.92
CA PHE A 231 4.86 0.41 -8.84
C PHE A 231 5.36 -1.05 -8.79
N PRO A 232 5.06 -1.86 -9.83
CA PRO A 232 5.32 -3.30 -9.82
C PRO A 232 6.80 -3.66 -9.64
N GLU A 233 7.72 -2.78 -10.07
CA GLU A 233 9.15 -3.00 -9.83
C GLU A 233 9.50 -2.92 -8.34
N LEU A 234 8.88 -2.00 -7.60
CA LEU A 234 9.08 -1.87 -6.16
C LEU A 234 8.49 -3.08 -5.42
N GLU A 235 7.29 -3.53 -5.81
CA GLU A 235 6.66 -4.74 -5.27
C GLU A 235 7.56 -5.96 -5.42
N ARG A 236 8.19 -6.15 -6.59
CA ARG A 236 9.14 -7.26 -6.81
C ARG A 236 10.38 -7.21 -5.93
N THR A 237 10.83 -6.00 -5.50
CA THR A 237 11.93 -5.92 -4.53
C THR A 237 11.56 -6.50 -3.19
N MET A 238 10.29 -6.33 -2.74
CA MET A 238 9.79 -6.94 -1.51
C MET A 238 9.81 -8.47 -1.60
N ARG A 239 9.39 -9.05 -2.74
CA ARG A 239 9.46 -10.52 -2.98
C ARG A 239 10.88 -11.05 -2.84
N ARG A 240 11.88 -10.31 -3.37
CA ARG A 240 13.29 -10.70 -3.23
C ARG A 240 13.74 -10.69 -1.76
N VAL A 241 13.30 -9.72 -0.98
CA VAL A 241 13.59 -9.67 0.46
C VAL A 241 12.94 -10.85 1.19
N GLU A 242 11.66 -11.07 0.99
CA GLU A 242 10.90 -12.14 1.63
C GLU A 242 11.53 -13.52 1.36
N PHE A 243 11.79 -13.86 0.09
CA PHE A 243 12.28 -15.19 -0.25
C PHE A 243 13.80 -15.33 -0.11
N ASN A 244 14.60 -14.40 -0.63
CA ASN A 244 16.04 -14.58 -0.69
C ASN A 244 16.79 -14.12 0.57
N VAL A 245 16.18 -13.25 1.39
CA VAL A 245 16.82 -12.71 2.59
C VAL A 245 16.19 -13.27 3.86
N GLU A 246 14.87 -13.28 3.96
CA GLU A 246 14.15 -13.59 5.19
C GLU A 246 13.65 -15.05 5.28
N THR A 247 13.80 -15.87 4.21
CA THR A 247 13.46 -17.28 4.21
C THR A 247 14.71 -18.15 4.45
N ASP A 248 14.64 -19.07 5.41
CA ASP A 248 15.68 -20.02 5.72
C ASP A 248 15.77 -21.17 4.71
N ALA A 249 16.78 -22.01 4.85
CA ALA A 249 16.99 -23.15 3.96
C ALA A 249 15.87 -24.21 4.05
N ASP A 250 15.25 -24.34 5.22
CA ASP A 250 14.12 -25.24 5.49
C ASP A 250 12.76 -24.63 5.09
N GLY A 251 12.74 -23.46 4.49
CA GLY A 251 11.52 -22.78 4.04
C GLY A 251 10.86 -21.88 5.07
N ARG A 252 11.40 -21.78 6.28
CA ARG A 252 10.86 -20.93 7.33
C ARG A 252 11.07 -19.46 7.00
N MET A 253 10.01 -18.71 6.76
CA MET A 253 10.03 -17.27 6.45
C MET A 253 9.80 -16.45 7.73
N ALA A 254 10.69 -15.51 8.01
CA ALA A 254 10.43 -14.49 9.03
C ALA A 254 9.36 -13.51 8.48
N PHE A 255 8.28 -13.29 9.23
CA PHE A 255 7.23 -12.39 8.76
C PHE A 255 7.58 -10.90 8.89
N ARG A 256 8.71 -10.59 9.57
CA ARG A 256 9.29 -9.24 9.69
C ARG A 256 10.71 -9.23 9.15
N ALA A 257 10.96 -8.41 8.12
CA ALA A 257 12.26 -8.27 7.51
C ALA A 257 13.25 -7.56 8.45
N ARG A 258 14.26 -8.28 8.89
CA ARG A 258 15.32 -7.79 9.78
C ARG A 258 16.72 -8.05 9.25
N ARG A 259 16.95 -9.22 8.65
CA ARG A 259 18.26 -9.61 8.10
C ARG A 259 18.71 -8.67 6.97
N LEU A 260 17.76 -8.06 6.27
CA LEU A 260 18.04 -7.01 5.29
C LEU A 260 18.96 -5.89 5.84
N PHE A 261 18.83 -5.57 7.11
CA PHE A 261 19.64 -4.55 7.80
C PHE A 261 20.78 -5.16 8.65
N ALA A 262 21.09 -6.45 8.46
CA ALA A 262 22.01 -7.20 9.29
C ALA A 262 21.60 -7.24 10.79
N LEU A 263 20.32 -7.08 11.07
CA LEU A 263 19.75 -7.26 12.40
C LEU A 263 19.52 -8.75 12.69
N PRO A 264 19.48 -9.17 13.97
CA PRO A 264 19.10 -10.53 14.32
C PRO A 264 17.77 -10.92 13.67
N LYS A 265 17.66 -12.18 13.25
CA LYS A 265 16.45 -12.76 12.70
C LYS A 265 15.26 -12.55 13.64
N TRP A 266 14.09 -12.40 13.09
CA TRP A 266 12.84 -12.47 13.85
C TRP A 266 12.58 -13.91 14.30
N GLU A 267 12.56 -14.15 15.61
CA GLU A 267 12.55 -15.51 16.18
C GLU A 267 11.16 -16.11 16.39
N MET A 268 10.09 -15.33 16.19
CA MET A 268 8.73 -15.87 16.29
C MET A 268 8.44 -16.88 15.18
N LEU A 269 7.38 -17.67 15.36
CA LEU A 269 6.84 -18.54 14.33
C LEU A 269 6.56 -17.76 13.04
N PRO A 270 6.70 -18.37 11.86
CA PRO A 270 6.23 -17.75 10.63
C PRO A 270 4.74 -17.43 10.71
N ALA A 271 4.33 -16.30 10.17
CA ALA A 271 2.92 -16.04 9.97
C ALA A 271 2.41 -16.91 8.83
N THR A 272 1.50 -17.82 9.12
CA THR A 272 0.99 -18.80 8.16
C THR A 272 0.35 -18.12 6.94
N ASP A 273 -0.52 -17.15 7.21
CA ASP A 273 -1.16 -16.32 6.20
C ASP A 273 -0.12 -15.47 5.43
N GLY A 274 0.88 -14.94 6.12
CA GLY A 274 1.93 -14.10 5.53
C GLY A 274 2.84 -14.87 4.57
N GLN A 275 3.36 -16.02 5.01
CA GLN A 275 4.27 -16.87 4.23
C GLN A 275 3.58 -17.44 2.98
N LEU A 276 2.39 -18.00 3.15
CA LEU A 276 1.62 -18.58 2.05
C LEU A 276 1.10 -17.50 1.09
N GLY A 277 0.63 -16.39 1.63
CA GLY A 277 0.21 -15.24 0.82
C GLY A 277 1.34 -14.61 0.00
N ALA A 278 2.59 -14.68 0.48
CA ALA A 278 3.75 -14.25 -0.30
C ALA A 278 3.93 -15.06 -1.60
N VAL A 279 3.58 -16.36 -1.60
CA VAL A 279 3.60 -17.20 -2.82
C VAL A 279 2.52 -16.76 -3.82
N VAL A 280 1.32 -16.44 -3.34
CA VAL A 280 0.24 -15.92 -4.21
C VAL A 280 0.63 -14.56 -4.80
N ARG A 281 1.23 -13.68 -3.99
CA ARG A 281 1.74 -12.38 -4.46
C ARG A 281 2.87 -12.54 -5.47
N LEU A 282 3.77 -13.51 -5.29
CA LEU A 282 4.79 -13.83 -6.29
C LEU A 282 4.17 -14.20 -7.64
N TYR A 283 3.15 -15.06 -7.63
CA TYR A 283 2.43 -15.43 -8.84
C TYR A 283 1.78 -14.21 -9.52
N ARG A 284 1.07 -13.37 -8.75
CA ARG A 284 0.49 -12.11 -9.23
C ARG A 284 1.55 -11.23 -9.90
N ASP A 285 2.67 -11.00 -9.21
CA ASP A 285 3.74 -10.10 -9.65
C ASP A 285 4.43 -10.63 -10.93
N TRP A 286 4.58 -11.95 -11.04
CA TRP A 286 5.06 -12.60 -12.24
C TRP A 286 4.07 -12.48 -13.41
N LYS A 287 2.80 -12.77 -13.20
CA LYS A 287 1.76 -12.62 -14.23
C LYS A 287 1.60 -11.18 -14.69
N PHE A 288 1.75 -10.23 -13.80
CA PHE A 288 1.64 -8.80 -14.09
C PHE A 288 2.85 -8.21 -14.83
N SER A 289 4.01 -8.82 -14.71
CA SER A 289 5.25 -8.37 -15.36
C SER A 289 5.69 -9.21 -16.54
N GLY A 290 5.42 -10.52 -16.53
CA GLY A 290 5.98 -11.47 -17.49
C GLY A 290 7.48 -11.71 -17.30
N ASP A 291 8.06 -11.36 -16.13
CA ASP A 291 9.49 -11.40 -15.85
C ASP A 291 9.93 -12.78 -15.31
N ASP A 292 10.30 -13.67 -16.23
CA ASP A 292 10.81 -15.00 -15.89
C ASP A 292 12.18 -14.97 -15.19
N VAL A 293 12.98 -13.92 -15.41
CA VAL A 293 14.27 -13.78 -14.75
C VAL A 293 14.05 -13.50 -13.26
N PHE A 294 13.13 -12.60 -12.96
CA PHE A 294 12.70 -12.36 -11.58
C PHE A 294 12.14 -13.64 -10.95
N LEU A 295 11.20 -14.32 -11.60
CA LEU A 295 10.58 -15.54 -11.08
C LEU A 295 11.64 -16.58 -10.70
N ARG A 296 12.54 -16.90 -11.63
CA ARG A 296 13.63 -17.89 -11.40
C ARG A 296 14.56 -17.48 -10.27
N SER A 297 14.77 -16.17 -10.06
CA SER A 297 15.67 -15.67 -9.01
C SER A 297 15.17 -15.90 -7.58
N VAL A 298 13.87 -16.21 -7.41
CA VAL A 298 13.24 -16.39 -6.08
C VAL A 298 12.56 -17.75 -5.92
N TRP A 299 12.37 -18.53 -7.02
CA TRP A 299 11.53 -19.73 -7.01
C TRP A 299 11.99 -20.80 -6.02
N ASP A 300 13.26 -21.13 -5.95
CA ASP A 300 13.74 -22.19 -5.07
C ASP A 300 13.38 -21.92 -3.60
N ARG A 301 13.47 -20.66 -3.17
CA ARG A 301 13.10 -20.26 -1.82
C ARG A 301 11.59 -20.16 -1.65
N ALA A 302 10.87 -19.71 -2.67
CA ALA A 302 9.41 -19.64 -2.63
C ALA A 302 8.80 -21.06 -2.56
N ALA A 303 9.34 -21.99 -3.33
CA ALA A 303 8.94 -23.40 -3.28
C ALA A 303 9.24 -24.02 -1.90
N SER A 304 10.44 -23.77 -1.33
CA SER A 304 10.75 -24.25 0.03
C SER A 304 9.80 -23.65 1.07
N ALA A 305 9.42 -22.37 0.93
CA ALA A 305 8.45 -21.74 1.83
C ALA A 305 7.05 -22.36 1.70
N LEU A 306 6.64 -22.79 0.50
CA LEU A 306 5.39 -23.52 0.32
C LEU A 306 5.50 -24.97 0.84
N ASP A 307 6.61 -25.65 0.58
CA ASP A 307 6.86 -27.00 1.08
C ASP A 307 6.85 -27.08 2.61
N PHE A 308 7.29 -26.00 3.30
CA PHE A 308 7.26 -25.88 4.77
C PHE A 308 5.85 -26.09 5.34
N ALA A 309 4.79 -25.74 4.62
CA ALA A 309 3.42 -25.90 5.09
C ALA A 309 3.06 -27.37 5.35
N PHE A 310 3.51 -28.29 4.51
CA PHE A 310 3.27 -29.72 4.67
C PHE A 310 4.04 -30.36 5.83
N GLU A 311 5.16 -29.77 6.21
CA GLU A 311 6.02 -30.30 7.25
C GLU A 311 5.68 -29.77 8.63
N TYR A 312 5.11 -28.54 8.68
CA TYR A 312 4.94 -27.83 9.93
C TYR A 312 3.48 -27.55 10.30
N TRP A 313 2.61 -27.23 9.33
CA TRP A 313 1.22 -26.85 9.61
C TRP A 313 0.20 -27.94 9.29
N ASP A 314 0.55 -28.96 8.51
CA ASP A 314 -0.27 -30.12 8.18
C ASP A 314 0.26 -31.32 8.99
N GLY A 315 -0.23 -31.45 10.24
CA GLY A 315 0.37 -32.38 11.22
C GLY A 315 0.10 -33.85 10.92
N ASP A 316 -1.01 -34.19 10.28
CA ASP A 316 -1.42 -35.57 9.95
C ASP A 316 -1.28 -35.91 8.46
N GLY A 317 -0.83 -34.98 7.62
CA GLY A 317 -0.57 -35.17 6.19
C GLY A 317 -1.84 -35.27 5.34
N ASP A 318 -2.94 -34.70 5.81
CA ASP A 318 -4.23 -34.77 5.13
C ASP A 318 -4.50 -33.58 4.18
N CYS A 319 -3.54 -32.66 4.07
CA CYS A 319 -3.56 -31.43 3.30
C CYS A 319 -4.54 -30.39 3.83
N VAL A 320 -4.88 -30.43 5.11
CA VAL A 320 -5.60 -29.38 5.85
C VAL A 320 -4.70 -28.88 6.96
N LEU A 321 -4.50 -27.56 7.05
CA LEU A 321 -3.65 -26.98 8.10
C LEU A 321 -4.36 -27.06 9.45
N ASP A 322 -3.77 -27.73 10.43
CA ASP A 322 -4.38 -28.03 11.72
C ASP A 322 -3.50 -27.72 12.95
N MET A 323 -2.20 -27.45 12.72
CA MET A 323 -1.28 -27.13 13.80
C MET A 323 -1.41 -25.68 14.27
N GLU A 324 -0.45 -25.18 15.05
CA GLU A 324 -0.38 -23.79 15.50
C GLU A 324 -0.07 -22.82 14.36
N GLN A 325 -0.98 -21.90 14.10
CA GLN A 325 -0.96 -21.00 12.94
C GLN A 325 -0.97 -19.55 13.39
N HIS A 326 0.20 -18.89 13.39
CA HIS A 326 0.28 -17.44 13.62
C HIS A 326 -0.34 -16.68 12.46
N THR A 327 -1.13 -15.62 12.75
CA THR A 327 -1.93 -14.89 11.77
C THR A 327 -1.84 -13.39 11.96
N THR A 328 -2.46 -12.65 11.01
CA THR A 328 -2.59 -11.18 11.03
C THR A 328 -3.29 -10.63 12.27
N TYR A 329 -3.88 -11.46 13.08
CA TYR A 329 -4.48 -11.07 14.37
C TYR A 329 -3.49 -11.11 15.56
N ASP A 330 -2.19 -11.27 15.28
CA ASP A 330 -1.10 -11.35 16.27
C ASP A 330 -1.31 -12.47 17.30
N ILE A 331 -2.00 -13.51 16.90
CA ILE A 331 -2.32 -14.69 17.70
C ILE A 331 -2.20 -15.96 16.86
N GLU A 332 -2.17 -17.10 17.54
CA GLU A 332 -2.18 -18.42 16.93
C GLU A 332 -3.60 -18.96 16.86
N PHE A 333 -4.05 -19.30 15.66
CA PHE A 333 -5.20 -20.17 15.49
C PHE A 333 -4.76 -21.63 15.54
N TYR A 334 -5.55 -22.44 16.22
CA TYR A 334 -5.35 -23.88 16.33
C TYR A 334 -6.44 -24.63 15.58
N GLY A 335 -6.06 -25.79 15.02
CA GLY A 335 -6.99 -26.59 14.23
C GLY A 335 -7.36 -25.97 12.88
N PRO A 336 -8.12 -26.69 12.08
CA PRO A 336 -8.54 -26.24 10.76
C PRO A 336 -9.35 -24.93 10.82
N ASN A 337 -8.97 -23.99 9.96
CA ASN A 337 -9.69 -22.74 9.75
C ASN A 337 -9.56 -22.26 8.30
N SER A 338 -10.54 -21.51 7.82
CA SER A 338 -10.60 -21.12 6.41
C SER A 338 -9.77 -19.90 6.05
N LEU A 339 -9.35 -19.06 7.02
CA LEU A 339 -8.44 -17.94 6.73
C LEU A 339 -7.12 -18.49 6.15
N THR A 340 -6.40 -19.27 6.91
CA THR A 340 -5.12 -19.84 6.50
C THR A 340 -5.29 -20.92 5.43
N GLY A 341 -6.32 -21.76 5.53
CA GLY A 341 -6.62 -22.79 4.56
C GLY A 341 -6.92 -22.25 3.16
N SER A 342 -7.73 -21.20 3.03
CA SER A 342 -7.99 -20.60 1.71
C SER A 342 -6.73 -20.00 1.07
N ILE A 343 -5.84 -19.40 1.89
CA ILE A 343 -4.54 -18.88 1.42
C ILE A 343 -3.61 -20.05 1.02
N PHE A 344 -3.62 -21.16 1.78
CA PHE A 344 -2.85 -22.34 1.44
C PHE A 344 -3.23 -22.90 0.07
N TYR A 345 -4.52 -23.07 -0.20
CA TYR A 345 -4.96 -23.58 -1.51
C TYR A 345 -4.71 -22.58 -2.64
N ALA A 346 -4.80 -21.28 -2.39
CA ALA A 346 -4.36 -20.28 -3.36
C ALA A 346 -2.85 -20.37 -3.65
N ALA A 347 -2.04 -20.58 -2.62
CA ALA A 347 -0.60 -20.76 -2.74
C ALA A 347 -0.23 -22.06 -3.46
N LEU A 348 -0.92 -23.17 -3.19
CA LEU A 348 -0.76 -24.44 -3.90
C LEU A 348 -1.07 -24.29 -5.39
N LYS A 349 -2.17 -23.63 -5.73
CA LYS A 349 -2.55 -23.38 -7.12
C LYS A 349 -1.52 -22.49 -7.83
N ALA A 350 -1.09 -21.41 -7.20
CA ALA A 350 -0.04 -20.53 -7.70
C ALA A 350 1.29 -21.28 -7.88
N GLY A 351 1.68 -22.06 -6.87
CA GLY A 351 2.89 -22.88 -6.89
C GLY A 351 2.88 -23.93 -7.99
N ALA A 352 1.75 -24.61 -8.20
CA ALA A 352 1.58 -25.61 -9.26
C ALA A 352 1.75 -24.98 -10.65
N GLU A 353 1.12 -23.83 -10.92
CA GLU A 353 1.28 -23.12 -12.20
C GLU A 353 2.71 -22.60 -12.42
N ILE A 354 3.38 -22.12 -11.38
CA ILE A 354 4.79 -21.70 -11.47
C ILE A 354 5.67 -22.93 -11.74
N ALA A 355 5.49 -24.02 -11.00
CA ALA A 355 6.24 -25.26 -11.16
C ALA A 355 6.08 -25.83 -12.58
N ALA A 356 4.85 -25.85 -13.11
CA ALA A 356 4.57 -26.26 -14.50
C ALA A 356 5.34 -25.40 -15.51
N HIS A 357 5.32 -24.08 -15.34
CA HIS A 357 6.03 -23.14 -16.22
C HIS A 357 7.57 -23.35 -16.18
N LEU A 358 8.10 -23.61 -15.00
CA LEU A 358 9.54 -23.80 -14.80
C LEU A 358 10.02 -25.23 -15.10
N GLY A 359 9.11 -26.18 -15.33
CA GLY A 359 9.42 -27.60 -15.59
C GLY A 359 9.71 -28.42 -14.33
N ASP A 360 9.27 -27.97 -13.15
CA ASP A 360 9.38 -28.68 -11.88
C ASP A 360 8.18 -29.63 -11.69
N ALA A 361 8.16 -30.70 -12.49
CA ALA A 361 7.06 -31.65 -12.52
C ALA A 361 6.76 -32.34 -11.16
N PRO A 362 7.76 -32.67 -10.31
CA PRO A 362 7.46 -33.23 -8.99
C PRO A 362 6.66 -32.31 -8.10
N ARG A 363 7.02 -31.01 -8.02
CA ARG A 363 6.29 -30.03 -7.23
C ARG A 363 4.93 -29.71 -7.84
N GLN A 364 4.83 -29.61 -9.16
CA GLN A 364 3.55 -29.43 -9.83
C GLN A 364 2.56 -30.51 -9.38
N ALA A 365 2.91 -31.79 -9.54
CA ALA A 365 2.03 -32.90 -9.18
C ALA A 365 1.66 -32.92 -7.69
N ARG A 366 2.63 -32.66 -6.81
CA ARG A 366 2.38 -32.60 -5.36
C ARG A 366 1.40 -31.49 -5.00
N TYR A 367 1.55 -30.30 -5.58
CA TYR A 367 0.70 -29.16 -5.25
C TYR A 367 -0.70 -29.31 -5.83
N GLU A 368 -0.84 -29.86 -7.04
CA GLU A 368 -2.15 -30.18 -7.65
C GLU A 368 -2.92 -31.23 -6.83
N GLU A 369 -2.26 -32.33 -6.44
CA GLU A 369 -2.88 -33.36 -5.59
C GLU A 369 -3.30 -32.81 -4.22
N ALA A 370 -2.44 -32.01 -3.59
CA ALA A 370 -2.73 -31.42 -2.29
C ALA A 370 -3.87 -30.39 -2.37
N LEU A 371 -3.95 -29.61 -3.44
CA LEU A 371 -5.04 -28.68 -3.69
C LEU A 371 -6.37 -29.43 -3.83
N GLU A 372 -6.45 -30.45 -4.67
CA GLU A 372 -7.67 -31.20 -4.93
C GLU A 372 -8.19 -31.88 -3.66
N ARG A 373 -7.29 -32.61 -2.98
CA ARG A 373 -7.63 -33.37 -1.77
C ARG A 373 -7.96 -32.48 -0.59
N GLY A 374 -7.10 -31.50 -0.33
CA GLY A 374 -7.19 -30.64 0.85
C GLY A 374 -8.36 -29.68 0.78
N SER A 375 -8.57 -29.00 -0.36
CA SER A 375 -9.68 -28.05 -0.50
C SER A 375 -11.04 -28.70 -0.33
N SER A 376 -11.24 -29.89 -0.91
CA SER A 376 -12.47 -30.67 -0.76
C SER A 376 -12.68 -31.13 0.69
N ARG A 377 -11.61 -31.55 1.36
CA ARG A 377 -11.68 -31.99 2.76
C ARG A 377 -11.94 -30.83 3.72
N MET A 378 -11.26 -29.70 3.54
CA MET A 378 -11.50 -28.50 4.35
C MET A 378 -12.94 -28.00 4.16
N ASP A 379 -13.44 -27.99 2.94
CA ASP A 379 -14.82 -27.58 2.65
C ASP A 379 -15.82 -28.46 3.41
N ALA A 380 -15.66 -29.78 3.31
CA ALA A 380 -16.53 -30.73 4.03
C ALA A 380 -16.44 -30.58 5.56
N LEU A 381 -15.26 -30.21 6.10
CA LEU A 381 -15.02 -30.09 7.52
C LEU A 381 -15.55 -28.79 8.13
N LEU A 382 -15.39 -27.67 7.40
CA LEU A 382 -15.61 -26.32 7.94
C LEU A 382 -16.90 -25.65 7.44
N TRP A 383 -17.52 -26.14 6.37
CA TRP A 383 -18.76 -25.59 5.83
C TRP A 383 -19.95 -25.88 6.75
N ASN A 384 -20.60 -24.86 7.29
CA ASN A 384 -21.75 -25.03 8.18
C ASN A 384 -23.12 -24.88 7.49
N GLY A 385 -23.13 -24.77 6.14
CA GLY A 385 -24.31 -24.51 5.33
C GLY A 385 -24.53 -23.04 4.95
N GLU A 386 -23.70 -22.12 5.50
CA GLU A 386 -23.84 -20.69 5.29
C GLU A 386 -22.47 -19.96 5.19
N TYR A 387 -21.53 -20.32 6.05
CA TYR A 387 -20.17 -19.77 6.06
C TYR A 387 -19.18 -20.80 6.64
N TYR A 388 -17.88 -20.51 6.54
CA TYR A 388 -16.83 -21.37 7.08
C TYR A 388 -16.53 -21.05 8.54
N VAL A 389 -16.39 -22.07 9.36
CA VAL A 389 -16.09 -22.00 10.78
C VAL A 389 -14.66 -22.50 11.08
N GLN A 390 -14.18 -22.25 12.27
CA GLN A 390 -12.98 -22.92 12.81
C GLN A 390 -13.41 -24.23 13.51
N ARG A 391 -12.65 -25.30 13.31
CA ARG A 391 -12.93 -26.58 13.93
C ARG A 391 -11.98 -26.88 15.06
N LEU A 392 -12.52 -26.97 16.28
CA LEU A 392 -11.84 -27.38 17.49
C LEU A 392 -12.75 -28.28 18.31
N ASP A 393 -12.19 -29.26 19.03
CA ASP A 393 -12.94 -30.11 19.94
C ASP A 393 -13.47 -29.31 21.12
N ASP A 394 -12.64 -28.43 21.69
CA ASP A 394 -13.04 -27.43 22.67
C ASP A 394 -12.41 -26.07 22.33
N VAL A 395 -13.24 -25.14 21.88
CA VAL A 395 -12.81 -23.78 21.50
C VAL A 395 -12.21 -23.00 22.69
N ASN A 396 -12.55 -23.36 23.92
CA ASN A 396 -12.03 -22.71 25.13
C ASN A 396 -10.75 -23.34 25.68
N ALA A 397 -10.25 -24.44 25.06
CA ALA A 397 -8.95 -25.01 25.38
C ALA A 397 -7.79 -24.07 25.01
N TYR A 398 -8.01 -23.21 24.03
CA TYR A 398 -7.05 -22.20 23.54
C TYR A 398 -7.61 -20.80 23.69
N ARG A 399 -6.72 -19.83 23.94
CA ARG A 399 -7.11 -18.41 23.98
C ARG A 399 -7.35 -17.90 22.57
N TYR A 400 -8.24 -16.92 22.43
CA TYR A 400 -8.37 -16.07 21.25
C TYR A 400 -8.76 -16.80 19.96
N GLN A 401 -9.58 -17.83 20.09
CA GLN A 401 -10.13 -18.54 18.96
C GLN A 401 -11.49 -17.94 18.54
N TYR A 402 -11.97 -18.25 17.32
CA TYR A 402 -13.29 -17.79 16.89
C TYR A 402 -14.35 -18.92 16.79
N GLY A 403 -13.94 -20.17 16.70
CA GLY A 403 -14.83 -21.32 16.69
C GLY A 403 -15.92 -21.22 15.62
N THR A 404 -17.19 -21.16 16.06
CA THR A 404 -18.35 -21.05 15.15
C THR A 404 -18.64 -19.64 14.67
N GLY A 405 -17.77 -18.66 14.91
CA GLY A 405 -17.92 -17.28 14.46
C GLY A 405 -17.84 -17.14 12.95
N CYS A 406 -18.56 -16.16 12.42
CA CYS A 406 -18.46 -15.71 11.04
C CYS A 406 -17.28 -14.72 10.95
N LEU A 407 -16.11 -15.20 10.56
CA LEU A 407 -14.91 -14.40 10.42
C LEU A 407 -14.95 -13.61 9.10
N SER A 408 -14.69 -12.31 9.11
CA SER A 408 -14.70 -11.49 7.89
C SER A 408 -13.60 -11.87 6.89
N ASP A 409 -12.45 -12.29 7.40
CA ASP A 409 -11.29 -12.71 6.58
C ASP A 409 -11.32 -14.19 6.16
N GLN A 410 -12.38 -14.93 6.44
CA GLN A 410 -12.45 -16.38 6.20
C GLN A 410 -12.11 -16.81 4.77
N LEU A 411 -12.19 -15.89 3.80
CA LEU A 411 -11.97 -16.14 2.38
C LEU A 411 -10.88 -15.22 1.78
N LEU A 412 -9.97 -14.69 2.57
CA LEU A 412 -8.89 -13.81 2.06
C LEU A 412 -8.09 -14.48 0.95
N GLY A 413 -7.75 -15.76 1.09
CA GLY A 413 -7.01 -16.51 0.06
C GLY A 413 -7.78 -16.63 -1.26
N GLN A 414 -9.11 -16.76 -1.21
CA GLN A 414 -9.95 -16.79 -2.41
C GLN A 414 -9.96 -15.43 -3.12
N LEU A 415 -10.02 -14.31 -2.38
CA LEU A 415 -9.87 -12.98 -2.99
C LEU A 415 -8.50 -12.82 -3.64
N LEU A 416 -7.41 -13.21 -2.97
CA LEU A 416 -6.06 -13.15 -3.54
C LEU A 416 -5.97 -13.97 -4.83
N ALA A 417 -6.61 -15.15 -4.87
CA ALA A 417 -6.69 -15.98 -6.06
C ALA A 417 -7.47 -15.28 -7.20
N HIS A 418 -8.57 -14.58 -6.91
CA HIS A 418 -9.30 -13.80 -7.90
C HIS A 418 -8.47 -12.65 -8.46
N VAL A 419 -7.84 -11.85 -7.61
CA VAL A 419 -6.98 -10.73 -8.04
C VAL A 419 -5.80 -11.21 -8.89
N ALA A 420 -5.21 -12.35 -8.53
CA ALA A 420 -4.10 -12.96 -9.28
C ALA A 420 -4.54 -13.70 -10.56
N GLY A 421 -5.84 -13.85 -10.82
CA GLY A 421 -6.37 -14.56 -11.99
C GLY A 421 -6.34 -16.09 -11.88
N LEU A 422 -6.15 -16.64 -10.68
CA LEU A 422 -6.15 -18.09 -10.41
C LEU A 422 -7.57 -18.71 -10.42
N GLY A 423 -8.62 -17.88 -10.25
CA GLY A 423 -9.99 -18.37 -10.13
C GLY A 423 -10.30 -19.02 -8.78
N TYR A 424 -11.26 -19.93 -8.74
CA TYR A 424 -11.70 -20.57 -7.51
C TYR A 424 -10.69 -21.60 -6.97
N VAL A 425 -10.53 -21.61 -5.65
CA VAL A 425 -9.77 -22.61 -4.89
C VAL A 425 -10.66 -23.38 -3.91
N LEU A 426 -11.89 -22.92 -3.72
CA LEU A 426 -12.96 -23.55 -2.95
C LEU A 426 -14.21 -23.66 -3.82
N PRO A 427 -15.23 -24.45 -3.44
CA PRO A 427 -16.47 -24.59 -4.21
C PRO A 427 -17.15 -23.23 -4.40
N LYS A 428 -17.39 -22.85 -5.66
CA LYS A 428 -17.91 -21.54 -6.05
C LYS A 428 -19.17 -21.13 -5.28
N GLU A 429 -20.13 -22.02 -5.17
CA GLU A 429 -21.42 -21.70 -4.52
C GLU A 429 -21.24 -21.48 -3.01
N HIS A 430 -20.31 -22.20 -2.36
CA HIS A 430 -19.98 -21.98 -0.96
C HIS A 430 -19.24 -20.65 -0.75
N VAL A 431 -18.27 -20.34 -1.63
CA VAL A 431 -17.57 -19.02 -1.62
C VAL A 431 -18.59 -17.89 -1.72
N LYS A 432 -19.50 -17.98 -2.70
CA LYS A 432 -20.53 -16.97 -2.94
C LYS A 432 -21.46 -16.80 -1.74
N THR A 433 -21.91 -17.92 -1.17
CA THR A 433 -22.79 -17.89 0.02
C THR A 433 -22.03 -17.34 1.24
N ALA A 434 -20.79 -17.79 1.47
CA ALA A 434 -20.01 -17.37 2.63
C ALA A 434 -19.68 -15.87 2.62
N ILE A 435 -19.28 -15.31 1.47
CA ILE A 435 -18.98 -13.87 1.41
C ILE A 435 -20.24 -13.02 1.59
N LYS A 436 -21.39 -13.51 1.11
CA LYS A 436 -22.68 -12.86 1.35
C LYS A 436 -23.05 -12.90 2.84
N SER A 437 -22.82 -14.04 3.50
CA SER A 437 -23.04 -14.20 4.94
C SER A 437 -22.13 -13.30 5.79
N VAL A 438 -20.88 -13.11 5.36
CA VAL A 438 -19.99 -12.13 6.00
C VAL A 438 -20.59 -10.73 5.97
N TYR A 439 -21.13 -10.31 4.82
CA TYR A 439 -21.80 -9.02 4.74
C TYR A 439 -23.05 -8.97 5.63
N GLU A 440 -23.91 -9.96 5.57
CA GLU A 440 -25.19 -9.98 6.28
C GLU A 440 -25.05 -10.03 7.80
N HIS A 441 -23.98 -10.67 8.31
CA HIS A 441 -23.79 -10.86 9.75
C HIS A 441 -22.83 -9.85 10.37
N ASN A 442 -21.86 -9.34 9.62
CA ASN A 442 -20.79 -8.51 10.16
C ASN A 442 -20.90 -7.03 9.78
N PHE A 443 -21.61 -6.69 8.68
CA PHE A 443 -21.79 -5.28 8.33
C PHE A 443 -22.92 -4.67 9.17
N VAL A 444 -22.59 -3.66 9.95
CA VAL A 444 -23.48 -2.96 10.87
C VAL A 444 -23.71 -1.54 10.35
N GLU A 445 -24.98 -1.17 10.16
CA GLU A 445 -25.39 0.14 9.62
C GLU A 445 -25.17 1.30 10.58
N ASP A 446 -25.25 1.03 11.87
CA ASP A 446 -25.08 2.00 12.96
C ASP A 446 -24.45 1.29 14.16
N LEU A 447 -23.20 1.62 14.43
CA LEU A 447 -22.43 1.07 15.55
C LEU A 447 -22.71 1.76 16.88
N ARG A 448 -23.85 2.46 17.01
CA ARG A 448 -24.27 3.10 18.26
C ARG A 448 -24.40 2.07 19.38
N GLY A 449 -23.68 2.31 20.48
CA GLY A 449 -23.66 1.42 21.63
C GLY A 449 -22.90 0.11 21.40
N HIS A 450 -22.16 0.00 20.29
CA HIS A 450 -21.25 -1.12 20.07
C HIS A 450 -20.03 -0.95 20.97
N GLU A 451 -19.70 -2.02 21.70
CA GLU A 451 -18.53 -2.06 22.59
C GLU A 451 -17.47 -2.99 22.00
N ASN A 452 -16.20 -2.61 22.07
CA ASN A 452 -15.08 -3.45 21.73
C ASN A 452 -14.02 -3.49 22.85
N ALA A 453 -13.17 -4.51 22.81
CA ALA A 453 -12.25 -4.77 23.92
C ALA A 453 -11.00 -3.88 23.89
N GLN A 454 -10.62 -3.32 22.73
CA GLN A 454 -9.36 -2.60 22.56
C GLN A 454 -9.50 -1.26 21.85
N ARG A 455 -9.49 -1.24 20.50
CA ARG A 455 -9.35 -0.03 19.72
C ARG A 455 -10.66 0.31 19.03
N THR A 456 -11.05 1.58 19.09
CA THR A 456 -12.28 2.07 18.45
C THR A 456 -11.95 2.89 17.22
N TYR A 457 -12.25 2.36 16.06
CA TYR A 457 -12.03 3.03 14.77
C TYR A 457 -13.32 3.56 14.13
N VAL A 458 -14.48 3.12 14.61
CA VAL A 458 -15.81 3.53 14.16
C VAL A 458 -16.60 4.03 15.35
N LEU A 459 -17.30 5.15 15.19
CA LEU A 459 -18.02 5.82 16.25
C LEU A 459 -19.54 5.63 16.09
N ASP A 460 -20.30 6.06 17.08
CA ASP A 460 -21.76 6.07 17.08
C ASP A 460 -22.33 6.75 15.83
N GLY A 461 -23.30 6.10 15.21
CA GLY A 461 -23.94 6.60 13.99
C GLY A 461 -23.15 6.34 12.71
N GLU A 462 -22.02 5.64 12.78
CA GLU A 462 -21.25 5.21 11.61
C GLU A 462 -21.49 3.72 11.31
N ALA A 463 -21.44 3.37 10.02
CA ALA A 463 -21.49 1.99 9.56
C ALA A 463 -20.09 1.38 9.44
N GLY A 464 -19.99 0.05 9.61
CA GLY A 464 -18.72 -0.65 9.46
C GLY A 464 -18.87 -2.17 9.52
N LEU A 465 -17.83 -2.89 9.06
CA LEU A 465 -17.76 -4.34 9.08
C LEU A 465 -16.96 -4.83 10.29
N LEU A 466 -17.62 -5.53 11.21
CA LEU A 466 -16.94 -6.20 12.32
C LEU A 466 -16.02 -7.31 11.81
N LEU A 467 -14.89 -7.54 12.48
CA LEU A 467 -13.98 -8.61 12.10
C LEU A 467 -14.56 -10.01 12.32
N CYS A 468 -15.45 -10.17 13.31
CA CYS A 468 -16.13 -11.43 13.56
C CYS A 468 -17.44 -11.22 14.33
N SER A 469 -18.47 -11.98 13.97
CA SER A 469 -19.70 -12.07 14.75
C SER A 469 -20.06 -13.54 15.03
N TRP A 470 -20.99 -13.75 15.95
CA TRP A 470 -21.49 -15.10 16.31
C TRP A 470 -23.01 -15.15 16.14
N PRO A 471 -23.52 -15.11 14.89
CA PRO A 471 -24.96 -15.02 14.63
C PRO A 471 -25.75 -16.23 15.13
N ARG A 472 -25.09 -17.38 15.23
CA ARG A 472 -25.68 -18.62 15.73
C ARG A 472 -25.28 -18.94 17.20
N GLY A 473 -24.71 -17.94 17.91
CA GLY A 473 -24.15 -18.17 19.24
C GLY A 473 -22.81 -18.90 19.21
N GLY A 474 -22.33 -19.31 20.38
CA GLY A 474 -21.05 -20.03 20.50
C GLY A 474 -19.83 -19.11 20.57
N ARG A 475 -20.00 -17.82 20.88
CA ARG A 475 -18.87 -16.91 21.13
C ARG A 475 -18.00 -17.50 22.23
N PRO A 476 -16.68 -17.70 21.99
CA PRO A 476 -15.76 -18.19 22.99
C PRO A 476 -15.73 -17.27 24.21
N ARG A 477 -15.38 -17.82 25.36
CA ARG A 477 -15.20 -17.01 26.59
C ARG A 477 -14.11 -15.94 26.42
N LEU A 478 -13.06 -16.26 25.67
CA LEU A 478 -11.98 -15.36 25.29
C LEU A 478 -11.81 -15.42 23.76
N PRO A 479 -12.63 -14.68 22.99
CA PRO A 479 -12.47 -14.61 21.55
C PRO A 479 -11.17 -13.87 21.21
N PHE A 480 -10.73 -13.93 19.94
CA PHE A 480 -9.57 -13.13 19.54
C PHE A 480 -9.84 -11.64 19.77
N VAL A 481 -8.78 -10.96 20.20
CA VAL A 481 -8.89 -9.63 20.82
C VAL A 481 -9.44 -8.54 19.92
N TYR A 482 -9.37 -8.73 18.61
CA TYR A 482 -9.83 -7.76 17.60
C TYR A 482 -11.23 -8.08 17.05
N SER A 483 -11.91 -9.12 17.55
CA SER A 483 -13.19 -9.61 16.99
C SER A 483 -14.24 -8.53 16.77
N ASP A 484 -14.29 -7.56 17.65
CA ASP A 484 -15.30 -6.51 17.67
C ASP A 484 -14.80 -5.20 16.99
N GLU A 485 -13.60 -5.21 16.44
CA GLU A 485 -13.03 -4.04 15.72
C GLU A 485 -13.51 -3.98 14.26
N VAL A 486 -13.33 -2.81 13.67
CA VAL A 486 -13.58 -2.53 12.24
C VAL A 486 -12.28 -2.03 11.62
N TRP A 487 -11.75 -2.74 10.63
CA TRP A 487 -10.52 -2.37 9.93
C TRP A 487 -10.80 -2.04 8.47
N THR A 488 -10.47 -0.84 8.04
CA THR A 488 -10.79 -0.37 6.67
C THR A 488 -10.21 -1.28 5.59
N GLY A 489 -9.03 -1.84 5.81
CA GLY A 489 -8.42 -2.76 4.85
C GLY A 489 -9.17 -4.07 4.71
N VAL A 490 -9.76 -4.59 5.80
CA VAL A 490 -10.64 -5.77 5.76
C VAL A 490 -11.98 -5.43 5.09
N GLU A 491 -12.53 -4.25 5.35
CA GLU A 491 -13.73 -3.78 4.66
C GLU A 491 -13.50 -3.72 3.14
N TYR A 492 -12.38 -3.17 2.67
CA TYR A 492 -12.06 -3.13 1.23
C TYR A 492 -11.85 -4.51 0.63
N GLN A 493 -11.20 -5.44 1.35
CA GLN A 493 -11.01 -6.79 0.84
C GLN A 493 -12.34 -7.55 0.71
N VAL A 494 -13.24 -7.44 1.70
CA VAL A 494 -14.57 -8.05 1.64
C VAL A 494 -15.43 -7.39 0.55
N ALA A 495 -15.38 -6.06 0.43
CA ALA A 495 -16.08 -5.31 -0.61
C ALA A 495 -15.64 -5.76 -2.02
N ALA A 496 -14.33 -5.87 -2.26
CA ALA A 496 -13.82 -6.36 -3.54
C ALA A 496 -14.26 -7.80 -3.81
N HIS A 497 -14.26 -8.67 -2.79
CA HIS A 497 -14.69 -10.06 -2.93
C HIS A 497 -16.20 -10.16 -3.23
N LEU A 498 -17.04 -9.40 -2.55
CA LEU A 498 -18.47 -9.29 -2.88
C LEU A 498 -18.69 -8.92 -4.35
N ILE A 499 -17.93 -7.95 -4.85
CA ILE A 499 -18.00 -7.52 -6.26
C ILE A 499 -17.60 -8.66 -7.21
N TYR A 500 -16.52 -9.39 -6.93
CA TYR A 500 -16.11 -10.56 -7.72
C TYR A 500 -17.19 -11.64 -7.77
N GLU A 501 -17.97 -11.81 -6.69
CA GLU A 501 -19.06 -12.78 -6.60
C GLU A 501 -20.41 -12.25 -7.13
N GLY A 502 -20.45 -11.01 -7.65
CA GLY A 502 -21.62 -10.39 -8.27
C GLY A 502 -22.51 -9.61 -7.30
N PHE A 503 -22.11 -9.44 -6.05
CA PHE A 503 -22.80 -8.61 -5.05
C PHE A 503 -22.26 -7.17 -5.10
N VAL A 504 -22.44 -6.53 -6.26
CA VAL A 504 -21.83 -5.22 -6.54
C VAL A 504 -22.37 -4.13 -5.63
N GLU A 505 -23.67 -4.12 -5.38
CA GLU A 505 -24.33 -3.10 -4.54
C GLU A 505 -23.86 -3.16 -3.10
N GLU A 506 -23.75 -4.37 -2.52
CA GLU A 506 -23.27 -4.60 -1.17
C GLU A 506 -21.79 -4.18 -1.03
N GLY A 507 -20.95 -4.57 -1.99
CA GLY A 507 -19.56 -4.16 -2.01
C GLY A 507 -19.40 -2.64 -2.08
N LEU A 508 -20.12 -1.97 -2.97
CA LEU A 508 -20.12 -0.51 -3.10
C LEU A 508 -20.64 0.19 -1.84
N ARG A 509 -21.67 -0.37 -1.17
CA ARG A 509 -22.19 0.15 0.09
C ARG A 509 -21.13 0.16 1.19
N MET A 510 -20.35 -0.91 1.29
CA MET A 510 -19.24 -0.99 2.25
C MET A 510 -18.15 0.05 1.95
N VAL A 511 -17.73 0.18 0.69
CA VAL A 511 -16.74 1.20 0.29
C VAL A 511 -17.25 2.61 0.65
N LYS A 512 -18.53 2.88 0.37
CA LYS A 512 -19.15 4.16 0.73
C LYS A 512 -19.11 4.40 2.24
N ALA A 513 -19.42 3.40 3.06
CA ALA A 513 -19.38 3.50 4.51
C ALA A 513 -17.97 3.86 5.03
N VAL A 514 -16.92 3.27 4.46
CA VAL A 514 -15.54 3.64 4.79
C VAL A 514 -15.27 5.10 4.45
N ARG A 515 -15.65 5.57 3.25
CA ARG A 515 -15.36 6.93 2.82
C ARG A 515 -16.21 7.98 3.53
N ASP A 516 -17.45 7.65 3.88
CA ASP A 516 -18.31 8.52 4.71
C ASP A 516 -17.71 8.76 6.12
N ARG A 517 -16.85 7.87 6.61
CA ARG A 517 -16.10 8.06 7.86
C ARG A 517 -14.85 8.94 7.68
N HIS A 518 -14.33 9.05 6.44
CA HIS A 518 -13.11 9.77 6.09
C HIS A 518 -13.40 10.93 5.11
N ASP A 519 -14.42 11.71 5.42
CA ASP A 519 -15.00 12.75 4.56
C ASP A 519 -14.30 14.12 4.66
N GLY A 520 -13.20 14.23 5.42
CA GLY A 520 -12.50 15.47 5.69
C GLY A 520 -13.09 16.30 6.82
N PHE A 521 -14.27 15.94 7.30
CA PHE A 521 -14.95 16.55 8.44
C PHE A 521 -14.75 15.71 9.71
N LYS A 522 -15.09 14.43 9.63
CA LYS A 522 -14.96 13.48 10.74
C LYS A 522 -13.51 13.01 10.89
N ARG A 523 -12.88 12.62 9.79
CA ARG A 523 -11.47 12.18 9.75
C ARG A 523 -10.78 12.67 8.50
N ASN A 524 -9.45 12.68 8.57
CA ASN A 524 -8.59 12.99 7.42
C ASN A 524 -8.80 11.94 6.31
N PRO A 525 -9.21 12.35 5.09
CA PRO A 525 -9.51 11.43 3.99
C PRO A 525 -8.28 10.66 3.49
N TRP A 526 -7.08 11.15 3.74
CA TRP A 526 -5.81 10.55 3.31
C TRP A 526 -5.13 9.71 4.38
N ASN A 527 -5.78 9.52 5.53
CA ASN A 527 -5.21 8.82 6.68
C ASN A 527 -6.21 7.85 7.29
N GLU A 528 -6.27 6.66 6.72
CA GLU A 528 -7.01 5.55 7.33
C GLU A 528 -6.14 4.91 8.41
N VAL A 529 -6.58 5.02 9.65
CA VAL A 529 -5.85 4.57 10.85
C VAL A 529 -6.28 3.17 11.24
N GLU A 530 -5.29 2.34 11.57
CA GLU A 530 -5.49 1.07 12.27
C GLU A 530 -4.54 1.01 13.47
N CYS A 531 -3.42 0.29 13.44
CA CYS A 531 -2.43 0.33 14.50
C CYS A 531 -1.62 1.64 14.50
N GLY A 532 -1.48 2.29 13.34
CA GLY A 532 -0.83 3.58 13.14
C GLY A 532 -1.50 4.38 12.03
N HIS A 533 -0.99 5.58 11.79
CA HIS A 533 -1.40 6.43 10.67
C HIS A 533 -0.95 5.83 9.34
N HIS A 534 -1.66 6.15 8.24
CA HIS A 534 -1.33 5.68 6.89
C HIS A 534 -1.03 4.19 6.88
N TYR A 535 -1.95 3.40 7.41
CA TYR A 535 -1.75 1.98 7.63
C TYR A 535 -1.84 1.18 6.32
N VAL A 536 -0.88 0.29 6.09
CA VAL A 536 -0.69 -0.43 4.82
C VAL A 536 -1.91 -1.24 4.38
N ARG A 537 -2.68 -1.80 5.32
CA ARG A 537 -3.85 -2.63 4.99
C ARG A 537 -4.90 -1.88 4.18
N SER A 538 -5.01 -0.55 4.32
CA SER A 538 -5.91 0.29 3.51
C SER A 538 -5.60 0.26 2.00
N LEU A 539 -4.38 -0.13 1.63
CA LEU A 539 -3.98 -0.37 0.24
C LEU A 539 -4.76 -1.52 -0.43
N ALA A 540 -5.56 -2.27 0.32
CA ALA A 540 -6.54 -3.23 -0.20
C ALA A 540 -7.59 -2.58 -1.10
N SER A 541 -7.83 -1.27 -0.97
CA SER A 541 -8.79 -0.54 -1.81
C SER A 541 -8.53 -0.72 -3.30
N TRP A 542 -7.29 -0.93 -3.72
CA TRP A 542 -6.96 -1.16 -5.13
C TRP A 542 -7.42 -2.50 -5.70
N ALA A 543 -7.89 -3.44 -4.87
CA ALA A 543 -8.58 -4.64 -5.35
C ALA A 543 -9.96 -4.32 -5.95
N LEU A 544 -10.55 -3.17 -5.61
CA LEU A 544 -11.83 -2.71 -6.17
C LEU A 544 -11.74 -2.45 -7.67
N LEU A 545 -10.60 -1.94 -8.15
CA LEU A 545 -10.43 -1.61 -9.56
C LEU A 545 -10.52 -2.84 -10.48
N PRO A 546 -9.74 -3.93 -10.30
CA PRO A 546 -9.90 -5.13 -11.08
C PRO A 546 -11.24 -5.82 -10.84
N ALA A 547 -11.83 -5.76 -9.64
CA ALA A 547 -13.13 -6.34 -9.37
C ALA A 547 -14.25 -5.65 -10.17
N LEU A 548 -14.28 -4.30 -10.22
CA LEU A 548 -15.32 -3.53 -10.92
C LEU A 548 -15.13 -3.51 -12.44
N SER A 549 -13.88 -3.47 -12.91
CA SER A 549 -13.55 -3.47 -14.34
C SER A 549 -13.50 -4.87 -14.96
N GLY A 550 -13.52 -5.92 -14.15
CA GLY A 550 -13.26 -7.29 -14.60
C GLY A 550 -11.87 -7.43 -15.24
N TYR A 551 -10.92 -6.57 -14.82
CA TYR A 551 -9.57 -6.57 -15.36
C TYR A 551 -8.83 -7.85 -15.01
N ARG A 552 -8.30 -8.50 -16.04
CA ARG A 552 -7.42 -9.68 -15.93
C ARG A 552 -6.14 -9.43 -16.69
N PHE A 553 -5.05 -9.96 -16.19
CA PHE A 553 -3.72 -9.81 -16.78
C PHE A 553 -2.98 -11.15 -16.76
N ASP A 554 -2.33 -11.45 -17.87
CA ASP A 554 -1.34 -12.52 -17.99
C ASP A 554 -0.27 -12.10 -19.01
N LEU A 555 0.71 -11.34 -18.54
CA LEU A 555 1.78 -10.84 -19.41
C LEU A 555 2.81 -11.93 -19.75
N THR A 556 2.77 -13.07 -19.09
CA THR A 556 3.52 -14.26 -19.52
C THR A 556 2.99 -14.80 -20.85
N ARG A 557 1.70 -14.59 -21.12
CA ARG A 557 1.01 -14.90 -22.39
C ARG A 557 0.72 -13.65 -23.21
N LYS A 558 1.26 -12.48 -22.78
CA LYS A 558 1.05 -11.20 -23.44
C LYS A 558 -0.43 -10.86 -23.64
N ARG A 559 -1.25 -11.02 -22.60
CA ARG A 559 -2.69 -10.80 -22.67
C ARG A 559 -3.18 -9.98 -21.48
N ILE A 560 -4.08 -9.05 -21.76
CA ILE A 560 -4.95 -8.40 -20.78
C ILE A 560 -6.39 -8.43 -21.27
N SER A 561 -7.36 -8.43 -20.34
CA SER A 561 -8.78 -8.37 -20.72
C SER A 561 -9.61 -7.60 -19.69
N PHE A 562 -10.78 -7.14 -20.14
CA PHE A 562 -11.74 -6.37 -19.34
C PHE A 562 -13.14 -6.93 -19.51
N GLN A 563 -13.86 -7.01 -18.40
CA GLN A 563 -15.27 -7.43 -18.34
C GLN A 563 -15.98 -6.65 -17.22
N PRO A 564 -16.28 -5.35 -17.44
CA PRO A 564 -16.90 -4.52 -16.41
C PRO A 564 -18.19 -5.12 -15.86
N VAL A 565 -18.34 -5.05 -14.52
CA VAL A 565 -19.53 -5.54 -13.81
C VAL A 565 -20.44 -4.39 -13.34
N VAL A 566 -20.00 -3.13 -13.49
CA VAL A 566 -20.77 -1.95 -13.11
C VAL A 566 -21.93 -1.77 -14.09
N PRO A 567 -23.18 -1.66 -13.62
CA PRO A 567 -24.34 -1.42 -14.50
C PRO A 567 -24.22 -0.06 -15.21
N GLY A 568 -24.53 -0.03 -16.51
CA GLY A 568 -24.59 1.23 -17.27
C GLY A 568 -24.24 1.04 -18.75
N GLY A 569 -24.60 2.02 -19.59
CA GLY A 569 -24.29 2.01 -21.02
C GLY A 569 -22.89 2.50 -21.37
N GLN A 570 -22.18 3.08 -20.41
CA GLN A 570 -20.82 3.59 -20.58
C GLN A 570 -19.96 3.20 -19.38
N PHE A 571 -18.75 2.72 -19.65
CA PHE A 571 -17.77 2.39 -18.62
C PHE A 571 -16.40 2.97 -19.03
N SER A 572 -15.70 3.55 -18.06
CA SER A 572 -14.33 4.04 -18.23
C SER A 572 -13.56 3.87 -16.91
N CYS A 573 -12.35 3.34 -16.99
CA CYS A 573 -11.49 3.23 -15.81
C CYS A 573 -10.00 3.28 -16.17
N PHE A 574 -9.19 3.64 -15.18
CA PHE A 574 -7.74 3.49 -15.23
C PHE A 574 -7.36 1.99 -15.29
N PHE A 575 -6.28 1.69 -16.00
CA PHE A 575 -5.59 0.39 -15.95
C PHE A 575 -4.09 0.57 -15.96
N SER A 576 -3.37 -0.44 -15.48
CA SER A 576 -1.91 -0.51 -15.54
C SER A 576 -1.43 -1.92 -15.84
N THR A 577 -0.21 -2.01 -16.35
CA THR A 577 0.56 -3.25 -16.52
C THR A 577 1.98 -3.04 -15.99
N GLY A 578 2.82 -4.06 -16.05
CA GLY A 578 4.24 -3.92 -15.70
C GLY A 578 5.03 -2.86 -16.48
N GLY A 579 4.51 -2.38 -17.62
CA GLY A 579 5.23 -1.46 -18.52
C GLY A 579 4.41 -0.33 -19.13
N ALA A 580 3.09 -0.29 -18.87
CA ALA A 580 2.21 0.72 -19.45
C ALA A 580 1.03 1.03 -18.53
N TRP A 581 0.41 2.20 -18.73
CA TRP A 581 -0.88 2.51 -18.12
C TRP A 581 -1.70 3.44 -19.02
N GLY A 582 -3.00 3.47 -18.77
CA GLY A 582 -3.93 4.25 -19.56
C GLY A 582 -5.37 4.12 -19.10
N VAL A 583 -6.30 4.25 -20.04
CA VAL A 583 -7.75 4.21 -19.80
C VAL A 583 -8.38 3.17 -20.70
N TYR A 584 -9.18 2.28 -20.11
CA TYR A 584 -10.12 1.42 -20.81
C TYR A 584 -11.48 2.10 -20.90
N ARG A 585 -12.13 2.05 -22.06
CA ARG A 585 -13.49 2.55 -22.27
C ARG A 585 -14.33 1.51 -22.96
N GLU A 586 -15.58 1.38 -22.53
CA GLU A 586 -16.57 0.51 -23.14
C GLU A 586 -17.93 1.23 -23.23
N THR A 587 -18.65 1.00 -24.32
CA THR A 587 -20.02 1.45 -24.49
C THR A 587 -20.89 0.27 -24.88
N VAL A 588 -22.09 0.20 -24.34
CA VAL A 588 -23.09 -0.83 -24.65
C VAL A 588 -24.28 -0.14 -25.32
N ASP A 589 -24.59 -0.53 -26.55
CA ASP A 589 -25.82 -0.05 -27.21
C ASP A 589 -27.05 -0.58 -26.47
N PRO A 590 -27.90 0.29 -25.91
CA PRO A 590 -29.03 -0.16 -25.10
C PRO A 590 -30.12 -0.88 -25.89
N ARG A 591 -30.11 -0.82 -27.24
CA ARG A 591 -31.08 -1.48 -28.10
C ARG A 591 -30.65 -2.85 -28.57
N THR A 592 -29.36 -2.96 -28.94
CA THR A 592 -28.79 -4.18 -29.55
C THR A 592 -28.03 -5.02 -28.54
N GLY A 593 -27.57 -4.41 -27.42
CA GLY A 593 -26.63 -5.03 -26.49
C GLY A 593 -25.21 -5.13 -27.03
N GLU A 594 -24.96 -4.57 -28.23
CA GLU A 594 -23.62 -4.59 -28.84
C GLU A 594 -22.63 -3.76 -28.02
N ARG A 595 -21.44 -4.29 -27.83
CA ARG A 595 -20.37 -3.67 -27.07
C ARG A 595 -19.28 -3.13 -27.98
N ALA A 596 -18.93 -1.86 -27.80
CA ALA A 596 -17.77 -1.24 -28.43
C ALA A 596 -16.80 -0.81 -27.33
N TRP A 597 -15.52 -1.13 -27.51
CA TRP A 597 -14.51 -0.81 -26.52
C TRP A 597 -13.21 -0.31 -27.18
N ASN A 598 -12.42 0.44 -26.40
CA ASN A 598 -11.08 0.85 -26.79
C ASN A 598 -10.18 1.01 -25.56
N VAL A 599 -8.87 1.00 -25.81
CA VAL A 599 -7.82 1.28 -24.83
C VAL A 599 -7.00 2.46 -25.30
N GLU A 600 -6.86 3.47 -24.46
CA GLU A 600 -5.97 4.60 -24.66
C GLU A 600 -4.74 4.43 -23.76
N VAL A 601 -3.55 4.25 -24.38
CA VAL A 601 -2.29 4.18 -23.64
C VAL A 601 -1.75 5.58 -23.42
N LEU A 602 -1.62 5.99 -22.15
CA LEU A 602 -1.14 7.32 -21.76
C LEU A 602 0.34 7.33 -21.38
N TYR A 603 0.89 6.17 -21.04
CA TYR A 603 2.29 5.99 -20.70
C TYR A 603 2.74 4.57 -21.03
N GLY A 604 3.98 4.42 -21.51
CA GLY A 604 4.54 3.12 -21.88
C GLY A 604 4.02 2.58 -23.20
N SER A 605 4.01 1.26 -23.37
CA SER A 605 3.58 0.60 -24.60
C SER A 605 2.87 -0.73 -24.30
N LEU A 606 1.82 -1.02 -25.04
CA LEU A 606 1.16 -2.33 -25.11
C LEU A 606 1.55 -3.11 -26.38
N GLU A 607 2.65 -2.74 -27.04
CA GLU A 607 3.11 -3.45 -28.23
C GLU A 607 3.33 -4.94 -27.96
N GLY A 608 2.75 -5.78 -28.80
CA GLY A 608 2.79 -7.23 -28.66
C GLY A 608 1.90 -7.80 -27.56
N ILE A 609 1.07 -6.99 -26.89
CA ILE A 609 0.08 -7.42 -25.92
C ILE A 609 -1.30 -7.47 -26.57
N THR A 610 -1.97 -8.61 -26.47
CA THR A 610 -3.36 -8.77 -26.89
C THR A 610 -4.27 -8.19 -25.81
N VAL A 611 -5.15 -7.29 -26.24
CA VAL A 611 -6.19 -6.71 -25.37
C VAL A 611 -7.55 -7.26 -25.80
N ASN A 612 -8.33 -7.78 -24.87
CA ASN A 612 -9.71 -8.22 -25.09
C ASN A 612 -10.67 -7.36 -24.25
N GLY A 613 -11.86 -7.11 -24.77
CA GLY A 613 -12.91 -6.36 -24.09
C GLY A 613 -14.29 -6.85 -24.54
N GLY A 614 -15.36 -6.27 -23.98
CA GLY A 614 -16.71 -6.56 -24.43
C GLY A 614 -17.25 -7.96 -24.11
N GLY A 615 -16.60 -8.72 -23.23
CA GLY A 615 -17.03 -10.07 -22.87
C GLY A 615 -16.38 -11.21 -23.67
N ASP A 616 -15.46 -10.91 -24.57
CA ASP A 616 -14.68 -11.90 -25.34
C ASP A 616 -13.43 -12.39 -24.56
N ALA A 617 -13.53 -12.59 -23.24
CA ALA A 617 -12.41 -12.93 -22.37
C ALA A 617 -12.21 -14.44 -22.18
#